data_a94ad37f29f66fc37521fbebebadbcc9
#
_entry.id   a94ad37f29f66fc37521fbebebadbcc9
#
_cell.length_a   1.000
_cell.length_b   1.000
_cell.length_c   1.000
_cell.angle_alpha   90.00
_cell.angle_beta   90.00
_cell.angle_gamma   90.00
#
_symmetry.space_group_name_H-M   'P 1'
#
loop_
_entity.id
_entity.type
_entity.pdbx_description
1 polymer ?
#
loop_
_entity_poly.entity_id
_entity_poly.type
_entity_poly.pdbx_seq_one_letter_code
_entity_poly.pdbx_strand_id
1 'polypeptide(L)'
;MIDFSFPPEIEDVRLKVRRFMDTVVRPEWESIDQHDRSQVVATIVRLRAVARDEWGLWLPHMPAEWGGMELGPTAMAAVSAEAGKVSIGPYVLNAQAPDEGNQHTLLHWATPEQKEKYLRPLCEGKSRSCFAMTEPEVAGSDPTLIKTFAYQDGDEWVINGHKW
;
A
#
# COMPACT_ATOMS: atom_id res chain seq x y z
N MET A 1 6.93 23.21 28.22
CA MET A 1 7.12 21.77 27.99
C MET A 1 6.58 21.49 26.61
N ILE A 2 7.34 20.83 25.74
CA ILE A 2 6.85 20.45 24.41
C ILE A 2 5.93 19.26 24.61
N ASP A 3 4.70 19.36 24.09
CA ASP A 3 3.74 18.26 24.10
C ASP A 3 3.92 17.43 22.83
N PHE A 4 4.18 16.14 23.00
CA PHE A 4 4.32 15.16 21.91
C PHE A 4 3.11 14.22 21.78
N SER A 5 2.02 14.51 22.49
CA SER A 5 0.78 13.73 22.35
C SER A 5 0.15 13.95 20.96
N PHE A 6 -0.50 12.91 20.46
CA PHE A 6 -1.31 13.06 19.26
C PHE A 6 -2.62 13.80 19.57
N PRO A 7 -3.16 14.56 18.63
CA PRO A 7 -4.54 14.99 18.69
C PRO A 7 -5.49 13.80 18.93
N PRO A 8 -6.62 13.98 19.63
CA PRO A 8 -7.53 12.88 20.00
C PRO A 8 -7.96 12.03 18.81
N GLU A 9 -8.26 12.65 17.66
CA GLU A 9 -8.68 11.96 16.44
C GLU A 9 -7.60 11.05 15.86
N ILE A 10 -6.34 11.44 15.97
CA ILE A 10 -5.20 10.60 15.54
C ILE A 10 -4.97 9.46 16.54
N GLU A 11 -5.09 9.76 17.83
CA GLU A 11 -4.95 8.75 18.88
C GLU A 11 -6.04 7.67 18.77
N ASP A 12 -7.27 8.07 18.47
CA ASP A 12 -8.40 7.15 18.30
C ASP A 12 -8.15 6.16 17.14
N VAL A 13 -7.74 6.67 15.97
CA VAL A 13 -7.43 5.79 14.84
C VAL A 13 -6.21 4.92 15.12
N ARG A 14 -5.17 5.45 15.75
CA ARG A 14 -3.99 4.69 16.18
C ARG A 14 -4.36 3.52 17.08
N LEU A 15 -5.15 3.77 18.11
CA LEU A 15 -5.61 2.75 19.05
C LEU A 15 -6.55 1.73 18.40
N LYS A 16 -7.38 2.16 17.45
CA LYS A 16 -8.22 1.27 16.65
C LYS A 16 -7.37 0.30 15.82
N VAL A 17 -6.33 0.81 15.14
CA VAL A 17 -5.40 -0.03 14.37
C VAL A 17 -4.66 -0.99 15.30
N ARG A 18 -4.13 -0.52 16.43
CA ARG A 18 -3.49 -1.38 17.44
C ARG A 18 -4.40 -2.53 17.85
N ARG A 19 -5.64 -2.22 18.25
CA ARG A 19 -6.61 -3.24 18.64
C ARG A 19 -6.85 -4.25 17.54
N PHE A 20 -7.05 -3.79 16.32
CA PHE A 20 -7.25 -4.66 15.16
C PHE A 20 -6.05 -5.58 14.92
N MET A 21 -4.84 -5.04 14.96
CA MET A 21 -3.61 -5.83 14.81
C MET A 21 -3.45 -6.87 15.92
N ASP A 22 -3.69 -6.50 17.18
CA ASP A 22 -3.45 -7.38 18.32
C ASP A 22 -4.55 -8.44 18.49
N THR A 23 -5.82 -8.12 18.19
CA THR A 23 -6.94 -9.03 18.49
C THR A 23 -7.45 -9.81 17.27
N VAL A 24 -7.12 -9.39 16.05
CA VAL A 24 -7.59 -10.03 14.82
C VAL A 24 -6.43 -10.48 13.96
N VAL A 25 -5.57 -9.55 13.51
CA VAL A 25 -4.57 -9.86 12.49
C VAL A 25 -3.49 -10.81 13.03
N ARG A 26 -2.91 -10.49 14.19
CA ARG A 26 -1.83 -11.29 14.79
C ARG A 26 -2.26 -12.73 15.11
N PRO A 27 -3.37 -12.97 15.84
CA PRO A 27 -3.76 -14.35 16.17
C PRO A 27 -4.01 -15.20 14.93
N GLU A 28 -4.62 -14.63 13.89
CA GLU A 28 -4.87 -15.34 12.65
C GLU A 28 -3.59 -15.62 11.86
N TRP A 29 -2.70 -14.64 11.79
CA TRP A 29 -1.41 -14.79 11.11
C TRP A 29 -0.52 -15.83 11.78
N GLU A 30 -0.53 -15.90 13.12
CA GLU A 30 0.23 -16.87 13.90
C GLU A 30 -0.38 -18.29 13.87
N SER A 31 -1.65 -18.42 13.48
CA SER A 31 -2.34 -19.72 13.43
C SER A 31 -2.11 -20.53 12.16
N ILE A 32 -1.55 -19.91 11.10
CA ILE A 32 -1.35 -20.56 9.80
C ILE A 32 0.11 -20.98 9.58
N ASP A 33 0.32 -21.90 8.65
CA ASP A 33 1.66 -22.16 8.11
C ASP A 33 2.05 -21.01 7.14
N GLN A 34 2.97 -20.16 7.60
CA GLN A 34 3.45 -19.00 6.82
C GLN A 34 4.33 -19.41 5.62
N HIS A 35 4.72 -20.67 5.48
CA HIS A 35 5.40 -21.21 4.31
C HIS A 35 4.40 -21.77 3.27
N ASP A 36 3.16 -22.01 3.66
CA ASP A 36 2.10 -22.39 2.73
C ASP A 36 1.50 -21.13 2.07
N ARG A 37 1.90 -20.90 0.81
CA ARG A 37 1.43 -19.76 0.04
C ARG A 37 -0.10 -19.68 -0.08
N SER A 38 -0.79 -20.82 -0.12
CA SER A 38 -2.25 -20.83 -0.26
C SER A 38 -2.93 -20.32 1.00
N GLN A 39 -2.47 -20.74 2.19
CA GLN A 39 -2.95 -20.24 3.48
C GLN A 39 -2.63 -18.75 3.66
N VAL A 40 -1.42 -18.33 3.32
CA VAL A 40 -1.00 -16.91 3.37
C VAL A 40 -1.93 -16.03 2.53
N VAL A 41 -2.16 -16.39 1.26
CA VAL A 41 -3.02 -15.61 0.37
C VAL A 41 -4.47 -15.58 0.86
N ALA A 42 -5.03 -16.73 1.24
CA ALA A 42 -6.39 -16.82 1.74
C ALA A 42 -6.59 -15.96 3.02
N THR A 43 -5.64 -16.02 3.94
CA THR A 43 -5.67 -15.23 5.18
C THR A 43 -5.60 -13.73 4.90
N ILE A 44 -4.68 -13.28 4.04
CA ILE A 44 -4.59 -11.87 3.68
C ILE A 44 -5.88 -11.39 3.01
N VAL A 45 -6.45 -12.14 2.07
CA VAL A 45 -7.70 -11.77 1.39
C VAL A 45 -8.85 -11.63 2.39
N ARG A 46 -8.98 -12.56 3.33
CA ARG A 46 -10.02 -12.51 4.37
C ARG A 46 -9.82 -11.34 5.32
N LEU A 47 -8.60 -11.14 5.83
CA LEU A 47 -8.29 -10.04 6.74
C LEU A 47 -8.49 -8.67 6.09
N ARG A 48 -8.24 -8.52 4.78
CA ARG A 48 -8.56 -7.31 4.02
C ARG A 48 -10.06 -7.00 4.00
N ALA A 49 -10.89 -8.03 3.82
CA ALA A 49 -12.34 -7.86 3.91
C ALA A 49 -12.76 -7.42 5.32
N VAL A 50 -12.25 -8.05 6.36
CA VAL A 50 -12.51 -7.67 7.77
C VAL A 50 -12.06 -6.23 8.04
N ALA A 51 -10.84 -5.86 7.61
CA ALA A 51 -10.33 -4.48 7.78
C ALA A 51 -11.26 -3.45 7.14
N ARG A 52 -11.72 -3.71 5.91
CA ARG A 52 -12.57 -2.80 5.15
C ARG A 52 -14.00 -2.78 5.69
N ASP A 53 -14.64 -3.94 5.81
CA ASP A 53 -16.08 -4.07 5.96
C ASP A 53 -16.56 -4.01 7.42
N GLU A 54 -15.70 -4.43 8.37
CA GLU A 54 -16.06 -4.47 9.78
C GLU A 54 -15.34 -3.39 10.60
N TRP A 55 -14.09 -3.08 10.26
CA TRP A 55 -13.27 -2.13 11.03
C TRP A 55 -13.17 -0.75 10.40
N GLY A 56 -13.49 -0.58 9.11
CA GLY A 56 -13.31 0.68 8.39
C GLY A 56 -11.85 1.16 8.39
N LEU A 57 -10.92 0.24 8.28
CA LEU A 57 -9.47 0.48 8.26
C LEU A 57 -8.90 0.12 6.89
N TRP A 58 -9.45 0.71 5.83
CA TRP A 58 -9.05 0.42 4.46
C TRP A 58 -8.50 1.65 3.78
N LEU A 59 -7.39 1.51 3.04
CA LEU A 59 -6.75 2.60 2.28
C LEU A 59 -6.60 3.88 3.12
N PRO A 60 -5.93 3.84 4.27
CA PRO A 60 -5.93 4.96 5.20
C PRO A 60 -5.39 6.27 4.58
N HIS A 61 -4.51 6.18 3.58
CA HIS A 61 -3.88 7.30 2.87
C HIS A 61 -4.68 7.87 1.69
N MET A 62 -5.67 7.13 1.17
CA MET A 62 -6.38 7.52 -0.05
C MET A 62 -7.61 8.38 0.26
N PRO A 63 -8.04 9.25 -0.66
CA PRO A 63 -9.26 10.02 -0.53
C PRO A 63 -10.52 9.15 -0.42
N ALA A 64 -11.56 9.67 0.23
CA ALA A 64 -12.83 8.96 0.44
C ALA A 64 -13.51 8.54 -0.86
N GLU A 65 -13.40 9.33 -1.93
CA GLU A 65 -13.94 8.99 -3.26
C GLU A 65 -13.33 7.70 -3.87
N TRP A 66 -12.14 7.29 -3.39
CA TRP A 66 -11.45 6.05 -3.75
C TRP A 66 -11.63 4.96 -2.68
N GLY A 67 -12.48 5.19 -1.69
CA GLY A 67 -12.75 4.27 -0.58
C GLY A 67 -11.75 4.34 0.56
N GLY A 68 -10.95 5.42 0.64
CA GLY A 68 -9.94 5.65 1.65
C GLY A 68 -10.43 6.41 2.88
N MET A 69 -9.53 6.61 3.84
CA MET A 69 -9.81 7.29 5.11
C MET A 69 -9.32 8.75 5.12
N GLU A 70 -8.68 9.25 4.08
CA GLU A 70 -8.13 10.61 3.94
C GLU A 70 -7.18 11.03 5.07
N LEU A 71 -6.43 10.11 5.63
CA LEU A 71 -5.54 10.42 6.74
C LEU A 71 -4.33 11.23 6.25
N GLY A 72 -4.06 12.32 6.94
CA GLY A 72 -2.86 13.12 6.71
C GLY A 72 -1.57 12.42 7.20
N PRO A 73 -0.38 12.96 6.86
CA PRO A 73 0.91 12.30 7.10
C PRO A 73 1.16 11.91 8.56
N THR A 74 0.76 12.73 9.53
CA THR A 74 0.96 12.45 10.96
C THR A 74 0.12 11.24 11.40
N ALA A 75 -1.15 11.18 10.97
CA ALA A 75 -2.02 10.04 11.25
C ALA A 75 -1.52 8.77 10.54
N MET A 76 -1.05 8.89 9.29
CA MET A 76 -0.44 7.78 8.56
C MET A 76 0.80 7.24 9.26
N ALA A 77 1.67 8.09 9.82
CA ALA A 77 2.82 7.64 10.60
C ALA A 77 2.39 6.82 11.83
N ALA A 78 1.35 7.27 12.54
CA ALA A 78 0.79 6.56 13.69
C ALA A 78 0.16 5.21 13.29
N VAL A 79 -0.61 5.18 12.21
CA VAL A 79 -1.21 3.95 11.64
C VAL A 79 -0.14 2.98 11.20
N SER A 80 0.87 3.44 10.45
CA SER A 80 1.96 2.59 9.95
C SER A 80 2.80 2.00 11.09
N ALA A 81 3.04 2.76 12.17
CA ALA A 81 3.74 2.27 13.35
C ALA A 81 3.00 1.14 14.06
N GLU A 82 1.67 1.20 14.13
CA GLU A 82 0.86 0.13 14.72
C GLU A 82 0.71 -1.07 13.77
N ALA A 83 0.43 -0.83 12.49
CA ALA A 83 0.29 -1.88 11.48
C ALA A 83 1.59 -2.68 11.29
N GLY A 84 2.74 -2.01 11.29
CA GLY A 84 4.05 -2.64 11.12
C GLY A 84 4.49 -3.57 12.25
N LYS A 85 3.75 -3.64 13.36
CA LYS A 85 4.00 -4.61 14.44
C LYS A 85 3.62 -6.05 14.05
N VAL A 86 2.86 -6.21 12.97
CA VAL A 86 2.55 -7.50 12.37
C VAL A 86 3.02 -7.47 10.92
N SER A 87 3.81 -8.44 10.49
CA SER A 87 4.48 -8.42 9.17
C SER A 87 3.54 -8.22 7.98
N ILE A 88 2.30 -8.70 8.06
CA ILE A 88 1.27 -8.52 7.04
C ILE A 88 0.37 -7.30 7.28
N GLY A 89 0.52 -6.59 8.39
CA GLY A 89 -0.38 -5.51 8.78
C GLY A 89 -0.58 -4.44 7.68
N PRO A 90 0.48 -3.87 7.09
CA PRO A 90 0.35 -2.93 5.98
C PRO A 90 -0.39 -3.52 4.76
N TYR A 91 -0.19 -4.82 4.46
CA TYR A 91 -0.91 -5.51 3.38
C TYR A 91 -2.40 -5.62 3.66
N VAL A 92 -2.77 -5.87 4.90
CA VAL A 92 -4.17 -6.00 5.34
C VAL A 92 -4.90 -4.68 5.20
N LEU A 93 -4.24 -3.55 5.45
CA LEU A 93 -4.81 -2.21 5.30
C LEU A 93 -4.75 -1.65 3.87
N ASN A 94 -4.14 -2.39 2.91
CA ASN A 94 -3.82 -1.91 1.56
C ASN A 94 -2.96 -0.64 1.55
N ALA A 95 -2.03 -0.54 2.50
CA ALA A 95 -1.10 0.57 2.71
C ALA A 95 0.36 0.11 2.70
N GLN A 96 0.68 -0.89 1.88
CA GLN A 96 2.04 -1.41 1.74
C GLN A 96 2.73 -0.87 0.49
N ALA A 97 4.04 -0.81 0.54
CA ALA A 97 4.85 -0.58 -0.65
C ALA A 97 4.83 -1.83 -1.58
N PRO A 98 4.87 -1.66 -2.91
CA PRO A 98 4.90 -0.39 -3.65
C PRO A 98 3.52 0.20 -3.95
N ASP A 99 2.42 -0.52 -3.60
CA ASP A 99 1.06 -0.15 -4.00
C ASP A 99 0.68 1.25 -3.50
N GLU A 100 1.00 1.60 -2.24
CA GLU A 100 0.72 2.93 -1.68
C GLU A 100 1.33 4.05 -2.54
N GLY A 101 2.62 3.97 -2.85
CA GLY A 101 3.30 4.95 -3.69
C GLY A 101 2.75 5.02 -5.11
N ASN A 102 2.43 3.86 -5.70
CA ASN A 102 1.86 3.78 -7.04
C ASN A 102 0.41 4.31 -7.08
N GLN A 103 -0.38 4.10 -6.02
CA GLN A 103 -1.71 4.69 -5.86
C GLN A 103 -1.63 6.21 -5.85
N HIS A 104 -0.71 6.81 -5.09
CA HIS A 104 -0.48 8.26 -5.09
C HIS A 104 -0.03 8.77 -6.46
N THR A 105 0.88 8.06 -7.12
CA THR A 105 1.34 8.42 -8.47
C THR A 105 0.18 8.45 -9.47
N LEU A 106 -0.64 7.40 -9.49
CA LEU A 106 -1.80 7.32 -10.37
C LEU A 106 -2.86 8.36 -10.01
N LEU A 107 -3.08 8.62 -8.71
CA LEU A 107 -4.04 9.62 -8.24
C LEU A 107 -3.71 11.01 -8.76
N HIS A 108 -2.43 11.40 -8.75
CA HIS A 108 -2.02 12.75 -9.09
C HIS A 108 -1.75 12.96 -10.59
N TRP A 109 -1.26 11.92 -11.29
CA TRP A 109 -0.69 12.09 -12.62
C TRP A 109 -1.42 11.33 -13.75
N ALA A 110 -2.24 10.34 -13.42
CA ALA A 110 -2.94 9.57 -14.42
C ALA A 110 -4.16 10.31 -15.00
N THR A 111 -4.49 10.03 -16.26
CA THR A 111 -5.75 10.49 -16.86
C THR A 111 -6.97 9.84 -16.21
N PRO A 112 -8.19 10.38 -16.37
CA PRO A 112 -9.40 9.76 -15.84
C PRO A 112 -9.53 8.28 -16.28
N GLU A 113 -9.27 7.98 -17.54
CA GLU A 113 -9.35 6.63 -18.10
C GLU A 113 -8.29 5.71 -17.47
N GLN A 114 -7.08 6.20 -17.27
CA GLN A 114 -6.00 5.46 -16.60
C GLN A 114 -6.32 5.22 -15.14
N LYS A 115 -6.94 6.19 -14.43
CA LYS A 115 -7.38 6.01 -13.04
C LYS A 115 -8.41 4.89 -12.93
N GLU A 116 -9.42 4.87 -13.78
CA GLU A 116 -10.42 3.80 -13.79
C GLU A 116 -9.79 2.45 -14.12
N LYS A 117 -8.88 2.40 -15.06
CA LYS A 117 -8.24 1.16 -15.53
C LYS A 117 -7.23 0.59 -14.52
N TYR A 118 -6.44 1.44 -13.87
CA TYR A 118 -5.30 1.00 -13.05
C TYR A 118 -5.44 1.34 -11.56
N LEU A 119 -5.88 2.56 -11.20
CA LEU A 119 -5.99 2.97 -9.81
C LEU A 119 -7.16 2.29 -9.11
N ARG A 120 -8.34 2.24 -9.74
CA ARG A 120 -9.53 1.63 -9.13
C ARG A 120 -9.30 0.19 -8.69
N PRO A 121 -8.77 -0.73 -9.53
CA PRO A 121 -8.50 -2.09 -9.10
C PRO A 121 -7.47 -2.20 -7.97
N LEU A 122 -6.48 -1.28 -7.91
CA LEU A 122 -5.53 -1.21 -6.80
C LEU A 122 -6.23 -0.79 -5.50
N CYS A 123 -7.07 0.25 -5.55
CA CYS A 123 -7.82 0.72 -4.39
C CYS A 123 -8.82 -0.32 -3.88
N GLU A 124 -9.45 -1.07 -4.78
CA GLU A 124 -10.35 -2.18 -4.43
C GLU A 124 -9.61 -3.44 -3.94
N GLY A 125 -8.28 -3.45 -4.03
CA GLY A 125 -7.46 -4.60 -3.65
C GLY A 125 -7.57 -5.80 -4.59
N LYS A 126 -8.09 -5.59 -5.80
CA LYS A 126 -8.25 -6.62 -6.87
C LYS A 126 -6.97 -6.86 -7.65
N SER A 127 -6.06 -5.90 -7.67
CA SER A 127 -4.76 -5.99 -8.32
C SER A 127 -3.65 -5.56 -7.38
N ARG A 128 -2.43 -5.85 -7.79
CA ARG A 128 -1.19 -5.42 -7.15
C ARG A 128 -0.32 -4.74 -8.19
N SER A 129 0.59 -3.91 -7.73
CA SER A 129 1.56 -3.24 -8.57
C SER A 129 2.99 -3.64 -8.23
N CYS A 130 3.92 -3.26 -9.08
CA CYS A 130 5.35 -3.36 -8.80
C CYS A 130 6.05 -2.05 -9.15
N PHE A 131 7.26 -1.90 -8.65
CA PHE A 131 8.13 -0.80 -8.97
C PHE A 131 9.43 -1.37 -9.56
N ALA A 132 9.51 -1.41 -10.89
CA ALA A 132 10.65 -1.97 -11.63
C ALA A 132 11.70 -0.87 -11.85
N MET A 133 12.63 -0.69 -10.91
CA MET A 133 13.66 0.35 -10.96
C MET A 133 15.05 -0.22 -11.21
N THR A 134 15.42 -1.27 -10.48
CA THR A 134 16.78 -1.83 -10.47
C THR A 134 17.17 -2.39 -11.82
N GLU A 135 18.40 -2.09 -12.23
CA GLU A 135 19.06 -2.62 -13.43
C GLU A 135 20.33 -3.35 -13.01
N PRO A 136 20.63 -4.54 -13.59
CA PRO A 136 21.83 -5.31 -13.20
C PRO A 136 23.14 -4.64 -13.57
N GLU A 137 23.14 -3.77 -14.59
CA GLU A 137 24.36 -3.16 -15.14
C GLU A 137 24.77 -1.84 -14.46
N VAL A 138 23.95 -1.32 -13.52
CA VAL A 138 24.20 -0.02 -12.87
C VAL A 138 23.97 -0.08 -11.36
N ALA A 139 24.55 0.88 -10.64
CA ALA A 139 24.33 1.02 -9.20
C ALA A 139 22.90 1.53 -8.95
N GLY A 140 22.03 0.67 -8.38
CA GLY A 140 20.60 0.96 -8.20
C GLY A 140 20.30 2.07 -7.18
N SER A 141 21.26 2.44 -6.33
CA SER A 141 21.12 3.55 -5.37
C SER A 141 21.24 4.94 -5.99
N ASP A 142 21.74 5.03 -7.23
CA ASP A 142 21.82 6.27 -7.99
C ASP A 142 20.88 6.21 -9.20
N PRO A 143 19.67 6.81 -9.12
CA PRO A 143 18.70 6.75 -10.20
C PRO A 143 19.13 7.50 -11.47
N THR A 144 20.15 8.34 -11.39
CA THR A 144 20.70 9.03 -12.57
C THR A 144 21.46 8.11 -13.50
N LEU A 145 21.85 6.92 -13.02
CA LEU A 145 22.56 5.90 -13.79
C LEU A 145 21.62 4.96 -14.57
N ILE A 146 20.32 5.07 -14.42
CA ILE A 146 19.34 4.24 -15.13
C ILE A 146 19.55 4.36 -16.63
N LYS A 147 19.71 3.22 -17.31
CA LYS A 147 19.93 3.11 -18.75
C LYS A 147 18.65 2.81 -19.54
N THR A 148 17.61 2.30 -18.87
CA THR A 148 16.31 2.11 -19.51
C THR A 148 15.80 3.45 -20.04
N PHE A 149 15.41 3.48 -21.29
CA PHE A 149 14.87 4.65 -21.95
C PHE A 149 13.58 4.29 -22.70
N ALA A 150 12.78 5.32 -22.96
CA ALA A 150 11.58 5.21 -23.77
C ALA A 150 11.56 6.34 -24.81
N TYR A 151 11.03 6.04 -25.99
CA TYR A 151 10.74 7.03 -27.03
C TYR A 151 9.38 6.74 -27.66
N GLN A 152 8.78 7.79 -28.21
CA GLN A 152 7.50 7.67 -28.88
C GLN A 152 7.71 7.27 -30.36
N ASP A 153 6.95 6.27 -30.82
CA ASP A 153 6.90 5.84 -32.21
C ASP A 153 5.43 5.79 -32.66
N GLY A 154 5.00 6.81 -33.39
CA GLY A 154 3.59 7.02 -33.70
C GLY A 154 2.74 7.22 -32.45
N ASP A 155 1.75 6.37 -32.25
CA ASP A 155 0.85 6.40 -31.07
C ASP A 155 1.31 5.48 -29.92
N GLU A 156 2.48 4.85 -30.08
CA GLU A 156 3.01 3.90 -29.11
C GLU A 156 4.29 4.42 -28.43
N TRP A 157 4.58 3.88 -27.23
CA TRP A 157 5.85 4.05 -26.53
C TRP A 157 6.71 2.79 -26.65
N VAL A 158 7.92 2.95 -27.19
CA VAL A 158 8.91 1.87 -27.23
C VAL A 158 9.83 2.00 -26.03
N ILE A 159 9.86 0.97 -25.18
CA ILE A 159 10.68 0.93 -23.98
C ILE A 159 11.80 -0.07 -24.18
N ASN A 160 13.06 0.36 -23.96
CA ASN A 160 14.26 -0.48 -24.04
C ASN A 160 15.01 -0.41 -22.72
N GLY A 161 15.30 -1.57 -22.14
CA GLY A 161 16.03 -1.68 -20.89
C GLY A 161 15.99 -3.09 -20.31
N HIS A 162 16.81 -3.30 -19.27
CA HIS A 162 16.89 -4.55 -18.53
C HIS A 162 16.60 -4.27 -17.05
N LYS A 163 15.53 -4.83 -16.57
CA LYS A 163 15.08 -4.69 -15.17
C LYS A 163 15.01 -6.06 -14.48
N TRP A 164 15.26 -6.08 -13.20
CA TRP A 164 15.11 -7.29 -12.39
C TRP A 164 14.52 -7.02 -10.99
#